data_0950422ba918065acd8d02f9e42bcffd
#
_entry.id   0950422ba918065acd8d02f9e42bcffd
#
_cell.length_a   1.000
_cell.length_b   1.000
_cell.length_c   1.000
_cell.angle_alpha   90.00
_cell.angle_beta   90.00
_cell.angle_gamma   90.00
#
_symmetry.space_group_name_H-M   'P 1'
#
loop_
_entity.id
_entity.type
_entity.pdbx_description
1 polymer ?
#
loop_
_entity_poly.entity_id
_entity_poly.type
_entity_poly.pdbx_seq_one_letter_code
_entity_poly.pdbx_strand_id
1 'polypeptide(L)'
;MRNKKVELLAPAGNAEAFYGAVHAGADAIYLGGNRFGARAYAENFSEDELVDCIRYAHLLGRKVYLTVNTLVKESEFSELYEYLMPYYRAGLDGVIIQDMGVFAFIRDAFPQMELHGSTQMTITGEYGAEFLQKQGACRVVPARELSLEAVSYTHLTLPTNSRV
;
A
#
# COMPACT_ATOMS: atom_id res chain seq x y z
N MET A 1 -27.98 1.09 -5.86
CA MET A 1 -26.49 1.06 -5.84
C MET A 1 -26.03 2.03 -4.76
N ARG A 2 -25.37 1.58 -3.69
CA ARG A 2 -24.76 2.50 -2.70
C ARG A 2 -23.59 3.18 -3.41
N ASN A 3 -23.61 4.52 -3.53
CA ASN A 3 -22.45 5.31 -3.93
C ASN A 3 -21.33 5.04 -2.91
N LYS A 4 -20.43 4.10 -3.20
CA LYS A 4 -19.20 3.97 -2.42
C LYS A 4 -18.36 5.22 -2.70
N LYS A 5 -18.11 6.02 -1.69
CA LYS A 5 -17.19 7.17 -1.78
C LYS A 5 -15.83 6.64 -2.28
N VAL A 6 -15.29 7.27 -3.30
CA VAL A 6 -13.94 6.98 -3.79
C VAL A 6 -12.94 7.44 -2.73
N GLU A 7 -11.99 6.58 -2.37
CA GLU A 7 -10.92 6.90 -1.43
C GLU A 7 -9.89 7.81 -2.12
N LEU A 8 -9.66 8.99 -1.55
CA LEU A 8 -8.60 9.89 -1.99
C LEU A 8 -7.28 9.46 -1.35
N LEU A 9 -6.40 8.84 -2.15
CA LEU A 9 -5.08 8.39 -1.74
C LEU A 9 -4.01 9.41 -2.15
N ALA A 10 -3.30 9.99 -1.18
CA ALA A 10 -2.26 10.98 -1.41
C ALA A 10 -0.85 10.44 -1.09
N PRO A 11 0.20 10.85 -1.85
CA PRO A 11 1.58 10.53 -1.51
C PRO A 11 2.12 11.46 -0.42
N ALA A 12 3.03 10.94 0.41
CA ALA A 12 3.86 11.78 1.28
C ALA A 12 5.33 11.33 1.22
N GLY A 13 6.22 12.23 0.87
CA GLY A 13 7.66 11.99 0.83
C GLY A 13 8.39 12.39 2.12
N ASN A 14 7.75 13.18 2.98
CA ASN A 14 8.26 13.63 4.28
C ASN A 14 7.09 14.03 5.19
N ALA A 15 7.39 14.39 6.43
CA ALA A 15 6.38 14.73 7.43
C ALA A 15 5.55 15.97 7.04
N GLU A 16 6.14 16.99 6.44
CA GLU A 16 5.41 18.18 5.99
C GLU A 16 4.35 17.82 4.94
N ALA A 17 4.75 17.04 3.92
CA ALA A 17 3.83 16.54 2.89
C ALA A 17 2.74 15.65 3.47
N PHE A 18 3.06 14.85 4.49
CA PHE A 18 2.10 14.01 5.19
C PHE A 18 1.02 14.85 5.88
N TYR A 19 1.41 15.81 6.71
CA TYR A 19 0.45 16.68 7.38
C TYR A 19 -0.35 17.51 6.37
N GLY A 20 0.30 18.01 5.32
CA GLY A 20 -0.37 18.74 4.22
C GLY A 20 -1.45 17.87 3.55
N ALA A 21 -1.16 16.61 3.23
CA ALA A 21 -2.13 15.69 2.63
C ALA A 21 -3.31 15.40 3.56
N VAL A 22 -3.06 15.16 4.85
CA VAL A 22 -4.10 14.94 5.85
C VAL A 22 -5.03 16.15 5.96
N HIS A 23 -4.47 17.37 6.06
CA HIS A 23 -5.25 18.60 6.19
C HIS A 23 -5.99 18.97 4.89
N ALA A 24 -5.44 18.59 3.73
CA ALA A 24 -6.11 18.74 2.45
C ALA A 24 -7.30 17.78 2.24
N GLY A 25 -7.51 16.84 3.17
CA GLY A 25 -8.67 15.95 3.17
C GLY A 25 -8.44 14.60 2.50
N ALA A 26 -7.18 14.15 2.36
CA ALA A 26 -6.90 12.78 1.93
C ALA A 26 -7.59 11.76 2.86
N ASP A 27 -8.18 10.72 2.28
CA ASP A 27 -8.78 9.61 3.04
C ASP A 27 -7.71 8.61 3.48
N ALA A 28 -6.65 8.48 2.69
CA ALA A 28 -5.49 7.64 2.98
C ALA A 28 -4.20 8.29 2.47
N ILE A 29 -3.08 8.00 3.12
CA ILE A 29 -1.76 8.50 2.74
C ILE A 29 -0.84 7.31 2.52
N TYR A 30 -0.09 7.29 1.40
CA TYR A 30 0.97 6.33 1.24
C TYR A 30 2.34 6.99 1.32
N LEU A 31 3.27 6.31 1.95
CA LEU A 31 4.61 6.84 2.23
C LEU A 31 5.66 5.73 2.17
N GLY A 32 6.91 6.10 2.08
CA GLY A 32 8.06 5.21 2.10
C GLY A 32 8.80 5.32 3.43
N GLY A 33 9.30 4.20 3.91
CA GLY A 33 10.28 4.19 4.99
C GLY A 33 11.71 4.13 4.45
N ASN A 34 12.67 4.03 5.34
CA ASN A 34 14.10 4.02 5.04
C ASN A 34 14.61 2.71 4.42
N ARG A 35 13.76 1.67 4.29
CA ARG A 35 14.11 0.35 3.74
C ARG A 35 12.96 -0.23 2.91
N PHE A 36 13.27 -1.18 2.05
CA PHE A 36 12.33 -1.97 1.25
C PHE A 36 11.39 -1.19 0.32
N GLY A 37 11.57 0.12 0.21
CA GLY A 37 10.82 0.99 -0.70
C GLY A 37 11.67 1.46 -1.88
N ALA A 38 11.05 1.67 -3.04
CA ALA A 38 11.74 2.13 -4.25
C ALA A 38 12.42 3.50 -4.10
N ARG A 39 12.07 4.27 -3.08
CA ARG A 39 12.66 5.58 -2.74
C ARG A 39 13.45 5.55 -1.44
N ALA A 40 13.94 4.39 -1.01
CA ALA A 40 14.67 4.25 0.26
C ALA A 40 15.93 5.15 0.39
N TYR A 41 16.45 5.65 -0.72
CA TYR A 41 17.61 6.57 -0.75
C TYR A 41 17.24 8.07 -0.76
N ALA A 42 15.95 8.42 -0.75
CA ALA A 42 15.49 9.80 -0.60
C ALA A 42 15.38 10.19 0.88
N GLU A 43 15.05 11.44 1.18
CA GLU A 43 14.56 11.79 2.52
C GLU A 43 13.32 10.97 2.82
N ASN A 44 13.40 10.15 3.87
CA ASN A 44 12.34 9.24 4.27
C ASN A 44 12.08 9.40 5.76
N PHE A 45 10.94 8.89 6.19
CA PHE A 45 10.56 8.89 7.59
C PHE A 45 11.48 7.97 8.40
N SER A 46 11.92 8.43 9.56
CA SER A 46 12.46 7.56 10.61
C SER A 46 11.36 6.64 11.16
N GLU A 47 11.74 5.63 11.93
CA GLU A 47 10.79 4.71 12.55
C GLU A 47 9.79 5.44 13.44
N ASP A 48 10.29 6.32 14.33
CA ASP A 48 9.46 7.08 15.26
C ASP A 48 8.50 8.03 14.53
N GLU A 49 9.00 8.77 13.53
CA GLU A 49 8.16 9.66 12.72
C GLU A 49 7.04 8.89 12.00
N LEU A 50 7.34 7.71 11.48
CA LEU A 50 6.35 6.90 10.78
C LEU A 50 5.29 6.37 11.74
N VAL A 51 5.68 5.92 12.93
CA VAL A 51 4.75 5.52 13.99
C VAL A 51 3.87 6.69 14.42
N ASP A 52 4.42 7.88 14.56
CA ASP A 52 3.66 9.08 14.92
C ASP A 52 2.71 9.51 13.80
N CYS A 53 3.12 9.38 12.53
CA CYS A 53 2.24 9.59 11.37
C CYS A 53 1.05 8.63 11.37
N ILE A 54 1.26 7.34 11.65
CA ILE A 54 0.18 6.35 11.75
C ILE A 54 -0.82 6.75 12.84
N ARG A 55 -0.33 7.05 14.04
CA ARG A 55 -1.17 7.46 15.18
C ARG A 55 -1.95 8.74 14.87
N TYR A 56 -1.28 9.74 14.30
CA TYR A 56 -1.92 11.00 13.94
C TYR A 56 -3.01 10.82 12.87
N ALA A 57 -2.74 10.05 11.82
CA ALA A 57 -3.74 9.74 10.80
C ALA A 57 -4.98 9.08 11.40
N HIS A 58 -4.80 8.11 12.29
CA HIS A 58 -5.89 7.40 12.95
C HIS A 58 -6.74 8.30 13.84
N LEU A 59 -6.15 9.27 14.55
CA LEU A 59 -6.91 10.27 15.31
C LEU A 59 -7.89 11.06 14.43
N LEU A 60 -7.59 11.20 13.15
CA LEU A 60 -8.43 11.91 12.17
C LEU A 60 -9.22 10.96 11.26
N GLY A 61 -9.25 9.66 11.58
CA GLY A 61 -9.96 8.64 10.81
C GLY A 61 -9.39 8.42 9.40
N ARG A 62 -8.07 8.63 9.23
CA ARG A 62 -7.34 8.44 7.96
C ARG A 62 -6.52 7.17 8.02
N LYS A 63 -6.25 6.58 6.85
CA LYS A 63 -5.43 5.38 6.70
C LYS A 63 -4.00 5.72 6.28
N VAL A 64 -3.07 4.85 6.65
CA VAL A 64 -1.66 4.94 6.22
C VAL A 64 -1.23 3.63 5.56
N TYR A 65 -0.59 3.75 4.40
CA TYR A 65 -0.03 2.61 3.66
C TYR A 65 1.47 2.78 3.48
N LEU A 66 2.23 1.75 3.82
CA LEU A 66 3.68 1.75 3.67
C LEU A 66 4.09 1.07 2.35
N THR A 67 4.99 1.69 1.60
CA THR A 67 5.56 1.07 0.41
C THR A 67 6.65 0.06 0.77
N VAL A 68 6.45 -1.20 0.39
CA VAL A 68 7.40 -2.32 0.44
C VAL A 68 7.54 -2.84 -1.00
N ASN A 69 7.91 -1.95 -1.90
CA ASN A 69 7.78 -2.15 -3.34
C ASN A 69 9.13 -2.29 -4.04
N THR A 70 10.06 -2.99 -3.41
CA THR A 70 11.31 -3.49 -4.01
C THR A 70 11.33 -5.02 -3.98
N LEU A 71 12.24 -5.62 -4.75
CA LEU A 71 12.53 -7.04 -4.65
C LEU A 71 13.34 -7.31 -3.39
N VAL A 72 13.06 -8.41 -2.70
CA VAL A 72 13.68 -8.79 -1.43
C VAL A 72 14.33 -10.17 -1.59
N LYS A 73 15.58 -10.29 -1.16
CA LYS A 73 16.31 -11.56 -1.18
C LYS A 73 15.84 -12.45 -0.02
N GLU A 74 15.93 -13.75 -0.20
CA GLU A 74 15.57 -14.74 0.85
C GLU A 74 16.25 -14.45 2.19
N SER A 75 17.51 -14.03 2.17
CA SER A 75 18.27 -13.67 3.38
C SER A 75 17.79 -12.41 4.10
N GLU A 76 16.93 -11.59 3.48
CA GLU A 76 16.46 -10.32 4.02
C GLU A 76 15.08 -10.41 4.69
N PHE A 77 14.40 -11.57 4.62
CA PHE A 77 13.05 -11.73 5.18
C PHE A 77 12.98 -11.57 6.71
N SER A 78 14.02 -12.00 7.43
CA SER A 78 14.08 -11.75 8.88
C SER A 78 14.17 -10.26 9.20
N GLU A 79 14.95 -9.51 8.41
CA GLU A 79 15.07 -8.06 8.56
C GLU A 79 13.78 -7.35 8.15
N LEU A 80 13.07 -7.86 7.13
CA LEU A 80 11.76 -7.34 6.74
C LEU A 80 10.72 -7.52 7.85
N TYR A 81 10.74 -8.66 8.56
CA TYR A 81 9.87 -8.90 9.69
C TYR A 81 10.11 -7.88 10.82
N GLU A 82 11.36 -7.73 11.23
CA GLU A 82 11.75 -6.78 12.28
C GLU A 82 11.42 -5.33 11.89
N TYR A 83 11.61 -4.99 10.61
CA TYR A 83 11.28 -3.66 10.06
C TYR A 83 9.77 -3.35 10.10
N LEU A 84 8.92 -4.33 9.80
CA LEU A 84 7.47 -4.13 9.74
C LEU A 84 6.79 -4.19 11.12
N MET A 85 7.38 -4.89 12.07
CA MET A 85 6.76 -5.16 13.37
C MET A 85 6.38 -3.89 14.16
N PRO A 86 7.22 -2.84 14.27
CA PRO A 86 6.85 -1.60 14.96
C PRO A 86 5.60 -0.94 14.34
N TYR A 87 5.53 -0.88 13.02
CA TYR A 87 4.42 -0.26 12.29
C TYR A 87 3.14 -1.09 12.40
N TYR A 88 3.24 -2.42 12.33
CA TYR A 88 2.12 -3.32 12.56
C TYR A 88 1.52 -3.13 13.96
N ARG A 89 2.38 -3.01 14.98
CA ARG A 89 1.95 -2.73 16.37
C ARG A 89 1.33 -1.34 16.52
N ALA A 90 1.76 -0.37 15.72
CA ALA A 90 1.17 0.97 15.68
C ALA A 90 -0.17 1.00 14.95
N GLY A 91 -0.56 -0.10 14.29
CA GLY A 91 -1.82 -0.24 13.56
C GLY A 91 -1.74 0.13 12.07
N LEU A 92 -0.56 0.04 11.44
CA LEU A 92 -0.42 0.29 9.99
C LEU A 92 -1.52 -0.43 9.21
N ASP A 93 -2.27 0.32 8.40
CA ASP A 93 -3.46 -0.20 7.71
C ASP A 93 -3.11 -1.17 6.58
N GLY A 94 -2.01 -0.95 5.86
CA GLY A 94 -1.61 -1.84 4.78
C GLY A 94 -0.26 -1.51 4.15
N VAL A 95 0.13 -2.36 3.22
CA VAL A 95 1.41 -2.26 2.51
C VAL A 95 1.19 -2.34 1.00
N ILE A 96 2.02 -1.60 0.25
CA ILE A 96 2.05 -1.59 -1.22
C ILE A 96 3.26 -2.40 -1.66
N ILE A 97 3.05 -3.54 -2.29
CA ILE A 97 4.05 -4.61 -2.47
C ILE A 97 4.31 -4.84 -3.96
N GLN A 98 5.56 -5.11 -4.33
CA GLN A 98 5.98 -5.55 -5.66
C GLN A 98 6.30 -7.04 -5.72
N ASP A 99 7.00 -7.57 -4.73
CA ASP A 99 7.54 -8.92 -4.70
C ASP A 99 6.49 -9.93 -4.26
N MET A 100 6.30 -11.01 -5.02
CA MET A 100 5.32 -12.05 -4.72
C MET A 100 5.68 -12.88 -3.48
N GLY A 101 6.98 -13.06 -3.21
CA GLY A 101 7.46 -13.73 -2.00
C GLY A 101 7.15 -12.90 -0.76
N VAL A 102 7.45 -11.58 -0.84
CA VAL A 102 7.09 -10.59 0.19
C VAL A 102 5.57 -10.57 0.41
N PHE A 103 4.79 -10.62 -0.67
CA PHE A 103 3.34 -10.66 -0.60
C PHE A 103 2.83 -11.86 0.21
N ALA A 104 3.31 -13.06 -0.11
CA ALA A 104 2.96 -14.27 0.62
C ALA A 104 3.43 -14.22 2.08
N PHE A 105 4.66 -13.77 2.32
CA PHE A 105 5.22 -13.63 3.66
C PHE A 105 4.41 -12.68 4.53
N ILE A 106 4.08 -11.48 4.04
CA ILE A 106 3.34 -10.47 4.83
C ILE A 106 1.91 -10.96 5.09
N ARG A 107 1.25 -11.60 4.12
CA ARG A 107 -0.07 -12.20 4.31
C ARG A 107 -0.10 -13.15 5.50
N ASP A 108 0.92 -13.97 5.63
CA ASP A 108 0.98 -15.03 6.64
C ASP A 108 1.48 -14.51 7.99
N ALA A 109 2.44 -13.56 7.99
CA ALA A 109 3.03 -13.01 9.21
C ALA A 109 2.22 -11.85 9.83
N PHE A 110 1.49 -11.08 9.01
CA PHE A 110 0.76 -9.87 9.42
C PHE A 110 -0.70 -9.88 8.91
N PRO A 111 -1.56 -10.77 9.41
CA PRO A 111 -2.88 -11.05 8.83
C PRO A 111 -3.89 -9.91 8.90
N GLN A 112 -3.63 -8.87 9.68
CA GLN A 112 -4.52 -7.69 9.77
C GLN A 112 -4.14 -6.57 8.80
N MET A 113 -2.99 -6.71 8.10
CA MET A 113 -2.48 -5.70 7.19
C MET A 113 -3.14 -5.85 5.81
N GLU A 114 -3.68 -4.77 5.26
CA GLU A 114 -4.19 -4.76 3.88
C GLU A 114 -3.02 -4.95 2.89
N LEU A 115 -3.19 -5.84 1.90
CA LEU A 115 -2.18 -6.09 0.87
C LEU A 115 -2.59 -5.41 -0.44
N HIS A 116 -1.77 -4.50 -0.91
CA HIS A 116 -1.98 -3.76 -2.14
C HIS A 116 -0.90 -4.11 -3.16
N GLY A 117 -1.31 -4.58 -4.34
CA GLY A 117 -0.39 -4.79 -5.46
C GLY A 117 0.13 -3.46 -5.98
N SER A 118 1.46 -3.29 -6.01
CA SER A 118 2.13 -2.10 -6.54
C SER A 118 2.00 -2.01 -8.06
N THR A 119 2.07 -0.80 -8.62
CA THR A 119 2.28 -0.56 -10.06
C THR A 119 3.48 -1.35 -10.61
N GLN A 120 4.50 -1.58 -9.80
CA GLN A 120 5.70 -2.33 -10.17
C GLN A 120 5.47 -3.84 -10.33
N MET A 121 4.31 -4.38 -9.92
CA MET A 121 3.90 -5.75 -10.27
C MET A 121 3.47 -5.89 -11.74
N THR A 122 3.37 -4.80 -12.47
CA THR A 122 3.06 -4.76 -13.90
C THR A 122 1.73 -5.44 -14.24
N ILE A 123 0.69 -5.19 -13.46
CA ILE A 123 -0.64 -5.72 -13.71
C ILE A 123 -1.33 -4.85 -14.78
N THR A 124 -1.55 -5.46 -15.96
CA THR A 124 -2.08 -4.79 -17.14
C THR A 124 -3.49 -5.25 -17.53
N GLY A 125 -4.16 -6.04 -16.70
CA GLY A 125 -5.49 -6.53 -17.04
C GLY A 125 -6.18 -7.31 -15.94
N GLU A 126 -7.42 -7.71 -16.24
CA GLU A 126 -8.32 -8.39 -15.32
C GLU A 126 -7.74 -9.68 -14.74
N TYR A 127 -7.15 -10.55 -15.58
CA TYR A 127 -6.61 -11.83 -15.12
C TYR A 127 -5.51 -11.66 -14.05
N GLY A 128 -4.65 -10.64 -14.21
CA GLY A 128 -3.62 -10.33 -13.21
C GLY A 128 -4.24 -9.80 -11.91
N ALA A 129 -5.23 -8.93 -12.00
CA ALA A 129 -5.94 -8.39 -10.85
C ALA A 129 -6.70 -9.48 -10.09
N GLU A 130 -7.43 -10.36 -10.80
CA GLU A 130 -8.10 -11.51 -10.19
C GLU A 130 -7.13 -12.48 -9.52
N PHE A 131 -5.97 -12.72 -10.15
CA PHE A 131 -4.95 -13.57 -9.58
C PHE A 131 -4.50 -13.02 -8.22
N LEU A 132 -4.15 -11.74 -8.15
CA LEU A 132 -3.74 -11.10 -6.89
C LEU A 132 -4.87 -11.07 -5.86
N GLN A 133 -6.11 -10.84 -6.28
CA GLN A 133 -7.25 -10.89 -5.39
C GLN A 133 -7.41 -12.29 -4.77
N LYS A 134 -7.27 -13.36 -5.53
CA LYS A 134 -7.30 -14.75 -5.05
C LYS A 134 -6.15 -15.05 -4.08
N GLN A 135 -5.02 -14.33 -4.19
CA GLN A 135 -3.92 -14.40 -3.23
C GLN A 135 -4.16 -13.58 -1.95
N GLY A 136 -5.19 -12.74 -1.90
CA GLY A 136 -5.53 -11.93 -0.74
C GLY A 136 -5.30 -10.43 -0.91
N ALA A 137 -4.96 -9.95 -2.11
CA ALA A 137 -4.90 -8.51 -2.35
C ALA A 137 -6.29 -7.89 -2.22
N CYS A 138 -6.39 -6.80 -1.49
CA CYS A 138 -7.60 -6.00 -1.40
C CYS A 138 -7.60 -4.79 -2.35
N ARG A 139 -6.44 -4.50 -2.95
CA ARG A 139 -6.24 -3.43 -3.95
C ARG A 139 -5.13 -3.82 -4.92
N VAL A 140 -5.27 -3.41 -6.17
CA VAL A 140 -4.23 -3.47 -7.18
C VAL A 140 -4.07 -2.08 -7.78
N VAL A 141 -2.84 -1.56 -7.82
CA VAL A 141 -2.50 -0.36 -8.58
C VAL A 141 -2.03 -0.81 -9.96
N PRO A 142 -2.84 -0.56 -11.03
CA PRO A 142 -2.52 -1.07 -12.36
C PRO A 142 -1.27 -0.40 -12.93
N ALA A 143 -0.67 -1.06 -13.91
CA ALA A 143 0.44 -0.51 -14.67
C ALA A 143 -0.02 0.73 -15.47
N ARG A 144 0.90 1.65 -15.74
CA ARG A 144 0.61 2.90 -16.46
C ARG A 144 0.25 2.69 -17.92
N GLU A 145 0.54 1.51 -18.44
CA GLU A 145 0.27 1.05 -19.80
C GLU A 145 -1.21 0.73 -20.05
N LEU A 146 -2.03 0.67 -19.00
CA LEU A 146 -3.46 0.46 -19.17
C LEU A 146 -4.13 1.69 -19.80
N SER A 147 -5.00 1.43 -20.79
CA SER A 147 -5.93 2.43 -21.31
C SER A 147 -7.05 2.72 -20.30
N LEU A 148 -7.68 3.90 -20.38
CA LEU A 148 -8.86 4.24 -19.57
C LEU A 148 -10.00 3.24 -19.79
N GLU A 149 -10.14 2.70 -20.99
CA GLU A 149 -11.12 1.67 -21.32
C GLU A 149 -10.84 0.37 -20.55
N ALA A 150 -9.57 -0.08 -20.52
CA ALA A 150 -9.17 -1.27 -19.76
C ALA A 150 -9.37 -1.09 -18.25
N VAL A 151 -9.08 0.09 -17.71
CA VAL A 151 -9.36 0.42 -16.29
C VAL A 151 -10.86 0.37 -16.01
N SER A 152 -11.70 0.94 -16.89
CA SER A 152 -13.15 0.90 -16.76
C SER A 152 -13.69 -0.52 -16.77
N TYR A 153 -13.15 -1.38 -17.62
CA TYR A 153 -13.53 -2.79 -17.71
C TYR A 153 -13.17 -3.55 -16.43
N THR A 154 -11.98 -3.33 -15.90
CA THR A 154 -11.52 -3.93 -14.64
C THR A 154 -12.41 -3.55 -13.46
N HIS A 155 -12.88 -2.31 -13.41
CA HIS A 155 -13.83 -1.83 -12.40
C HIS A 155 -15.20 -2.48 -12.47
N LEU A 156 -15.68 -2.82 -13.67
CA LEU A 156 -17.01 -3.38 -13.89
C LEU A 156 -17.09 -4.88 -13.63
N THR A 157 -15.98 -5.58 -13.75
CA THR A 157 -15.93 -7.05 -13.68
C THR A 157 -15.46 -7.58 -12.33
N LEU A 158 -14.72 -6.80 -11.55
CA LEU A 158 -14.31 -7.20 -10.22
C LEU A 158 -15.49 -7.13 -9.22
N PRO A 159 -15.64 -8.13 -8.32
CA PRO A 159 -16.62 -8.05 -7.25
C PRO A 159 -16.48 -6.75 -6.47
N THR A 160 -17.58 -6.23 -5.95
CA THR A 160 -17.72 -4.90 -5.33
C THR A 160 -16.75 -4.57 -4.18
N ASN A 161 -15.86 -5.47 -3.83
CA ASN A 161 -14.84 -5.30 -2.78
C ASN A 161 -13.43 -5.02 -3.33
N SER A 162 -13.22 -5.11 -4.65
CA SER A 162 -11.92 -4.79 -5.24
C SER A 162 -11.80 -3.28 -5.40
N ARG A 163 -10.81 -2.70 -4.75
CA ARG A 163 -10.44 -1.29 -4.89
C ARG A 163 -9.27 -1.22 -5.88
N VAL A 164 -9.46 -0.53 -6.95
CA VAL A 164 -8.40 -0.19 -7.91
C VAL A 164 -7.93 1.21 -7.64
#